data_5d15f8d10256a469348adcba493bc1f6
#
_entry.id   5d15f8d10256a469348adcba493bc1f6
#
_cell.length_a   1.000
_cell.length_b   1.000
_cell.length_c   1.000
_cell.angle_alpha   90.00
_cell.angle_beta   90.00
_cell.angle_gamma   90.00
#
_symmetry.space_group_name_H-M   'P 1'
#
loop_
_entity.id
_entity.type
_entity.pdbx_description
1 polymer ?
#
loop_
_entity_poly.entity_id
_entity_poly.type
_entity_poly.pdbx_seq_one_letter_code
_entity_poly.pdbx_strand_id
1 'polypeptide(L)'
;MDQADLKVTFSEILRGFSLVESPTFKTVRIKHFNNFDSAELDIKNRFFFEKAKSQGLPTRKEKIDFLVENDTWTEEKNVEILRIKTTLSGLETTKKKVFLQAHIDQVNAEIVENTRKLVQLEATREELIGFTSEAYAARRINEHYIYNALRNEEGERFFSYDDFQDLEERRIGELIGLYNKNAEKFQSRNLKHMSVSPFYTNLFYLCEDNAHVFYGKALVQLSFYQVELFGYGKYYKNMIQNSEKAPPDEIASDPERLVEWFESTKSAREVLDKSDNEGKPGAATSLVGATKQDLKRLGLDNPQNTINLAKKAAEKGGKLSMEDLVKLHGIS
;
A
#
# COMPACT_ATOMS: atom_id res chain seq x y z
N MET A 1 0.81 -5.62 15.36
CA MET A 1 2.05 -5.76 16.17
C MET A 1 2.01 -4.72 17.27
N ASP A 2 2.45 -5.07 18.48
CA ASP A 2 2.61 -4.09 19.55
C ASP A 2 3.91 -3.28 19.37
N GLN A 3 4.14 -2.29 20.25
CA GLN A 3 5.31 -1.40 20.14
C GLN A 3 6.64 -2.12 20.42
N ALA A 4 6.64 -3.18 21.25
CA ALA A 4 7.84 -3.96 21.52
C ALA A 4 8.22 -4.81 20.31
N ASP A 5 7.24 -5.44 19.68
CA ASP A 5 7.42 -6.19 18.42
C ASP A 5 7.96 -5.31 17.30
N LEU A 6 7.43 -4.07 17.17
CA LEU A 6 7.92 -3.12 16.17
C LEU A 6 9.39 -2.75 16.39
N LYS A 7 9.84 -2.58 17.64
CA LYS A 7 11.25 -2.31 17.95
C LYS A 7 12.15 -3.49 17.64
N VAL A 8 11.71 -4.74 17.92
CA VAL A 8 12.44 -5.94 17.54
C VAL A 8 12.58 -6.04 16.04
N THR A 9 11.47 -5.88 15.31
CA THR A 9 11.45 -5.89 13.84
C THR A 9 12.34 -4.78 13.25
N PHE A 10 12.34 -3.58 13.84
CA PHE A 10 13.24 -2.50 13.45
C PHE A 10 14.72 -2.90 13.61
N SER A 11 15.06 -3.55 14.73
CA SER A 11 16.42 -4.07 14.94
C SER A 11 16.84 -5.10 13.88
N GLU A 12 15.91 -5.98 13.45
CA GLU A 12 16.15 -6.94 12.36
C GLU A 12 16.38 -6.21 11.02
N ILE A 13 15.59 -5.17 10.72
CA ILE A 13 15.78 -4.33 9.53
C ILE A 13 17.17 -3.66 9.54
N LEU A 14 17.57 -3.05 10.67
CA LEU A 14 18.88 -2.41 10.78
C LEU A 14 20.03 -3.38 10.49
N ARG A 15 19.94 -4.62 11.01
CA ARG A 15 20.94 -5.68 10.77
C ARG A 15 20.92 -6.17 9.32
N GLY A 16 19.76 -6.17 8.65
CA GLY A 16 19.55 -6.74 7.31
C GLY A 16 19.30 -8.23 7.30
N PHE A 17 18.93 -8.81 8.45
CA PHE A 17 18.54 -10.21 8.60
C PHE A 17 17.69 -10.42 9.86
N SER A 18 16.93 -11.52 9.86
CA SER A 18 16.19 -12.02 11.03
C SER A 18 16.78 -13.32 11.53
N LEU A 19 16.69 -13.57 12.84
CA LEU A 19 16.98 -14.88 13.45
C LEU A 19 15.65 -15.54 13.82
N VAL A 20 15.45 -16.76 13.36
CA VAL A 20 14.22 -17.51 13.58
C VAL A 20 14.56 -18.90 14.14
N GLU A 21 13.90 -19.26 15.23
CA GLU A 21 14.02 -20.60 15.82
C GLU A 21 13.08 -21.58 15.12
N SER A 22 13.60 -22.74 14.78
CA SER A 22 12.86 -23.85 14.21
C SER A 22 13.12 -25.14 14.99
N PRO A 23 12.10 -25.93 15.31
CA PRO A 23 12.29 -27.22 15.96
C PRO A 23 13.14 -28.18 15.12
N THR A 24 13.04 -28.11 13.80
CA THR A 24 13.74 -28.99 12.86
C THR A 24 15.14 -28.49 12.49
N PHE A 25 15.26 -27.18 12.28
CA PHE A 25 16.47 -26.57 11.72
C PHE A 25 17.26 -25.73 12.74
N LYS A 26 16.85 -25.74 14.03
CA LYS A 26 17.43 -24.89 15.09
C LYS A 26 17.33 -23.41 14.74
N THR A 27 18.38 -22.64 14.96
CA THR A 27 18.46 -21.22 14.61
C THR A 27 18.76 -21.05 13.12
N VAL A 28 17.86 -20.39 12.41
CA VAL A 28 18.03 -20.05 11.00
C VAL A 28 18.10 -18.54 10.86
N ARG A 29 19.12 -18.06 10.18
CA ARG A 29 19.24 -16.65 9.81
C ARG A 29 18.59 -16.44 8.46
N ILE A 30 17.59 -15.56 8.38
CA ILE A 30 16.90 -15.18 7.15
C ILE A 30 17.47 -13.84 6.68
N LYS A 31 18.20 -13.87 5.57
CA LYS A 31 18.76 -12.68 4.92
C LYS A 31 17.66 -11.82 4.34
N HIS A 32 17.71 -10.51 4.54
CA HIS A 32 16.87 -9.55 3.83
C HIS A 32 17.53 -9.20 2.48
N PHE A 33 16.78 -9.40 1.41
CA PHE A 33 17.30 -9.23 0.05
C PHE A 33 17.50 -7.77 -0.34
N ASN A 34 18.45 -7.56 -1.24
CA ASN A 34 18.77 -6.29 -1.86
C ASN A 34 18.71 -6.39 -3.40
N ASN A 35 19.10 -5.33 -4.10
CA ASN A 35 19.07 -5.28 -5.57
C ASN A 35 19.97 -6.34 -6.25
N PHE A 36 21.09 -6.74 -5.65
CA PHE A 36 21.94 -7.77 -6.23
C PHE A 36 21.24 -9.14 -6.20
N ASP A 37 20.59 -9.46 -5.07
CA ASP A 37 19.82 -10.70 -4.94
C ASP A 37 18.66 -10.75 -5.95
N SER A 38 17.97 -9.61 -6.18
CA SER A 38 16.88 -9.51 -7.16
C SER A 38 17.37 -9.80 -8.58
N ALA A 39 18.50 -9.24 -8.97
CA ALA A 39 19.07 -9.48 -10.31
C ALA A 39 19.41 -10.98 -10.54
N GLU A 40 19.95 -11.66 -9.52
CA GLU A 40 20.20 -13.11 -9.59
C GLU A 40 18.89 -13.88 -9.77
N LEU A 41 17.85 -13.53 -9.00
CA LEU A 41 16.53 -14.16 -9.10
C LEU A 41 15.88 -13.96 -10.47
N ASP A 42 15.99 -12.78 -11.07
CA ASP A 42 15.45 -12.50 -12.41
C ASP A 42 16.10 -13.36 -13.49
N ILE A 43 17.42 -13.55 -13.42
CA ILE A 43 18.15 -14.44 -14.33
C ILE A 43 17.66 -15.88 -14.15
N LYS A 44 17.52 -16.36 -12.91
CA LYS A 44 17.05 -17.72 -12.61
C LYS A 44 15.60 -17.92 -13.02
N ASN A 45 14.73 -16.93 -12.83
CA ASN A 45 13.34 -16.99 -13.26
C ASN A 45 13.23 -17.18 -14.78
N ARG A 46 13.98 -16.41 -15.55
CA ARG A 46 14.06 -16.56 -17.00
C ARG A 46 14.55 -17.95 -17.41
N PHE A 47 15.59 -18.45 -16.75
CA PHE A 47 16.10 -19.80 -16.98
C PHE A 47 15.02 -20.87 -16.74
N PHE A 48 14.27 -20.79 -15.64
CA PHE A 48 13.21 -21.76 -15.35
C PHE A 48 12.05 -21.66 -16.34
N PHE A 49 11.70 -20.47 -16.78
CA PHE A 49 10.67 -20.25 -17.80
C PHE A 49 11.07 -20.90 -19.14
N GLU A 50 12.27 -20.61 -19.64
CA GLU A 50 12.74 -21.19 -20.90
C GLU A 50 12.87 -22.73 -20.82
N LYS A 51 13.31 -23.24 -19.68
CA LYS A 51 13.35 -24.69 -19.42
C LYS A 51 11.95 -25.30 -19.50
N ALA A 52 10.95 -24.71 -18.86
CA ALA A 52 9.58 -25.19 -18.90
C ALA A 52 9.03 -25.21 -20.33
N LYS A 53 9.25 -24.12 -21.06
CA LYS A 53 8.83 -24.00 -22.45
C LYS A 53 9.49 -25.03 -23.36
N SER A 54 10.79 -25.27 -23.20
CA SER A 54 11.52 -26.31 -23.97
C SER A 54 11.04 -27.74 -23.67
N GLN A 55 10.42 -27.95 -22.50
CA GLN A 55 9.79 -29.22 -22.11
C GLN A 55 8.33 -29.35 -22.57
N GLY A 56 7.81 -28.39 -23.36
CA GLY A 56 6.49 -28.43 -23.93
C GLY A 56 5.38 -27.87 -23.05
N LEU A 57 5.70 -27.21 -21.92
CA LEU A 57 4.67 -26.50 -21.17
C LEU A 57 4.21 -25.25 -21.94
N PRO A 58 2.90 -25.05 -22.12
CA PRO A 58 2.38 -23.87 -22.80
C PRO A 58 2.60 -22.61 -21.94
N THR A 59 2.73 -21.48 -22.60
CA THR A 59 2.68 -20.17 -21.94
C THR A 59 1.24 -19.81 -21.56
N ARG A 60 1.09 -18.88 -20.62
CA ARG A 60 -0.21 -18.34 -20.22
C ARG A 60 -0.99 -17.77 -21.43
N LYS A 61 -0.27 -17.09 -22.34
CA LYS A 61 -0.87 -16.55 -23.55
C LYS A 61 -1.41 -17.65 -24.46
N GLU A 62 -0.60 -18.63 -24.77
CA GLU A 62 -1.01 -19.79 -25.60
C GLU A 62 -2.22 -20.51 -25.01
N LYS A 63 -2.29 -20.63 -23.66
CA LYS A 63 -3.47 -21.19 -23.01
C LYS A 63 -4.72 -20.34 -23.15
N ILE A 64 -4.62 -19.03 -22.99
CA ILE A 64 -5.74 -18.11 -23.15
C ILE A 64 -6.23 -18.15 -24.59
N ASP A 65 -5.33 -18.06 -25.57
CA ASP A 65 -5.66 -18.13 -26.98
C ASP A 65 -6.40 -19.44 -27.31
N PHE A 66 -5.92 -20.57 -26.82
CA PHE A 66 -6.58 -21.89 -26.96
C PHE A 66 -7.98 -21.93 -26.31
N LEU A 67 -8.16 -21.33 -25.12
CA LEU A 67 -9.45 -21.28 -24.44
C LEU A 67 -10.48 -20.45 -25.21
N VAL A 68 -10.02 -19.36 -25.85
CA VAL A 68 -10.85 -18.47 -26.68
C VAL A 68 -11.21 -19.18 -27.97
N GLU A 69 -10.26 -19.84 -28.65
CA GLU A 69 -10.52 -20.61 -29.88
C GLU A 69 -11.53 -21.78 -29.69
N ASN A 70 -11.59 -22.31 -28.48
CA ASN A 70 -12.53 -23.41 -28.13
C ASN A 70 -13.78 -22.94 -27.39
N ASP A 71 -14.13 -21.67 -27.41
CA ASP A 71 -15.33 -21.09 -26.78
C ASP A 71 -15.47 -21.39 -25.26
N THR A 72 -14.37 -21.82 -24.59
CA THR A 72 -14.37 -22.12 -23.16
C THR A 72 -14.23 -20.83 -22.33
N TRP A 73 -13.56 -19.83 -22.90
CA TRP A 73 -13.42 -18.48 -22.38
C TRP A 73 -13.71 -17.48 -23.49
N THR A 74 -14.28 -16.32 -23.18
CA THR A 74 -14.62 -15.34 -24.22
C THR A 74 -13.76 -14.09 -24.12
N GLU A 75 -13.52 -13.42 -25.27
CA GLU A 75 -12.78 -12.18 -25.31
C GLU A 75 -13.49 -11.05 -24.54
N GLU A 76 -14.85 -11.07 -24.52
CA GLU A 76 -15.64 -10.11 -23.74
C GLU A 76 -15.28 -10.15 -22.25
N LYS A 77 -15.02 -11.35 -21.70
CA LYS A 77 -14.59 -11.49 -20.30
C LYS A 77 -13.18 -10.91 -20.06
N ASN A 78 -12.27 -11.01 -21.04
CA ASN A 78 -10.96 -10.35 -20.96
C ASN A 78 -11.13 -8.81 -20.95
N VAL A 79 -11.97 -8.29 -21.82
CA VAL A 79 -12.30 -6.85 -21.87
C VAL A 79 -12.97 -6.40 -20.57
N GLU A 80 -13.88 -7.22 -20.01
CA GLU A 80 -14.53 -6.91 -18.72
C GLU A 80 -13.52 -6.82 -17.57
N ILE A 81 -12.55 -7.73 -17.48
CA ILE A 81 -11.48 -7.68 -16.50
C ILE A 81 -10.69 -6.37 -16.62
N LEU A 82 -10.31 -5.97 -17.84
CA LEU A 82 -9.60 -4.71 -18.08
C LEU A 82 -10.44 -3.50 -17.69
N ARG A 83 -11.73 -3.50 -18.02
CA ARG A 83 -12.67 -2.44 -17.66
C ARG A 83 -12.78 -2.30 -16.14
N ILE A 84 -12.96 -3.41 -15.40
CA ILE A 84 -13.04 -3.37 -13.94
C ILE A 84 -11.73 -2.82 -13.33
N LYS A 85 -10.56 -3.25 -13.83
CA LYS A 85 -9.26 -2.71 -13.38
C LYS A 85 -9.14 -1.21 -13.60
N THR A 86 -9.56 -0.72 -14.76
CA THR A 86 -9.58 0.71 -15.07
C THR A 86 -10.54 1.47 -14.15
N THR A 87 -11.74 0.92 -13.90
CA THR A 87 -12.71 1.49 -12.97
C THR A 87 -12.15 1.58 -11.55
N LEU A 88 -11.52 0.52 -11.04
CA LEU A 88 -10.88 0.52 -9.72
C LEU A 88 -9.79 1.59 -9.61
N SER A 89 -8.94 1.72 -10.62
CA SER A 89 -7.92 2.79 -10.66
C SER A 89 -8.54 4.20 -10.64
N GLY A 90 -9.65 4.39 -11.36
CA GLY A 90 -10.43 5.64 -11.33
C GLY A 90 -11.05 5.93 -9.96
N LEU A 91 -11.64 4.91 -9.33
CA LEU A 91 -12.25 5.03 -7.99
C LEU A 91 -11.18 5.35 -6.92
N GLU A 92 -10.01 4.73 -6.96
CA GLU A 92 -8.89 5.05 -6.07
C GLU A 92 -8.42 6.52 -6.25
N THR A 93 -8.39 6.99 -7.49
CA THR A 93 -8.07 8.40 -7.77
C THR A 93 -9.16 9.34 -7.25
N THR A 94 -10.44 8.96 -7.41
CA THR A 94 -11.59 9.72 -6.92
C THR A 94 -11.59 9.76 -5.40
N LYS A 95 -11.32 8.64 -4.71
CA LYS A 95 -11.23 8.56 -3.26
C LYS A 95 -10.26 9.61 -2.68
N LYS A 96 -9.15 9.88 -3.34
CA LYS A 96 -8.16 10.88 -2.92
C LYS A 96 -8.66 12.33 -3.04
N LYS A 97 -9.71 12.57 -3.85
CA LYS A 97 -10.24 13.89 -4.13
C LYS A 97 -11.51 14.23 -3.32
N VAL A 98 -12.18 13.21 -2.79
CA VAL A 98 -13.38 13.40 -1.96
C VAL A 98 -12.99 13.58 -0.50
N PHE A 99 -13.68 14.50 0.17
CA PHE A 99 -13.42 14.86 1.56
C PHE A 99 -14.65 14.68 2.49
N LEU A 100 -15.86 14.52 1.92
CA LEU A 100 -17.07 14.24 2.69
C LEU A 100 -17.17 12.74 3.01
N GLN A 101 -17.42 12.40 4.26
CA GLN A 101 -17.45 11.01 4.71
C GLN A 101 -18.45 10.15 3.93
N ALA A 102 -19.66 10.66 3.68
CA ALA A 102 -20.67 9.95 2.91
C ALA A 102 -20.20 9.57 1.48
N HIS A 103 -19.45 10.47 0.82
CA HIS A 103 -18.90 10.18 -0.51
C HIS A 103 -17.73 9.18 -0.43
N ILE A 104 -16.90 9.26 0.60
CA ILE A 104 -15.82 8.29 0.85
C ILE A 104 -16.43 6.89 1.04
N ASP A 105 -17.49 6.78 1.84
CA ASP A 105 -18.16 5.50 2.11
C ASP A 105 -18.77 4.91 0.83
N GLN A 106 -19.39 5.74 -0.01
CA GLN A 106 -19.93 5.32 -1.31
C GLN A 106 -18.81 4.80 -2.23
N VAL A 107 -17.72 5.54 -2.39
CA VAL A 107 -16.58 5.12 -3.22
C VAL A 107 -15.96 3.83 -2.70
N ASN A 108 -15.82 3.68 -1.38
CA ASN A 108 -15.33 2.45 -0.77
C ASN A 108 -16.25 1.25 -1.06
N ALA A 109 -17.58 1.42 -1.01
CA ALA A 109 -18.52 0.37 -1.34
C ALA A 109 -18.38 -0.08 -2.81
N GLU A 110 -18.22 0.87 -3.74
CA GLU A 110 -18.00 0.58 -5.16
C GLU A 110 -16.66 -0.14 -5.40
N ILE A 111 -15.58 0.25 -4.68
CA ILE A 111 -14.29 -0.44 -4.74
C ILE A 111 -14.42 -1.89 -4.29
N VAL A 112 -15.10 -2.13 -3.16
CA VAL A 112 -15.30 -3.49 -2.63
C VAL A 112 -16.08 -4.36 -3.61
N GLU A 113 -17.17 -3.84 -4.20
CA GLU A 113 -17.97 -4.59 -5.16
C GLU A 113 -17.18 -4.94 -6.44
N ASN A 114 -16.49 -3.96 -7.03
CA ASN A 114 -15.70 -4.18 -8.23
C ASN A 114 -14.51 -5.12 -7.96
N THR A 115 -13.86 -5.01 -6.80
CA THR A 115 -12.80 -5.94 -6.38
C THR A 115 -13.33 -7.37 -6.29
N ARG A 116 -14.52 -7.58 -5.69
CA ARG A 116 -15.13 -8.92 -5.61
C ARG A 116 -15.40 -9.50 -7.00
N LYS A 117 -15.96 -8.72 -7.93
CA LYS A 117 -16.22 -9.15 -9.32
C LYS A 117 -14.91 -9.50 -10.02
N LEU A 118 -13.88 -8.68 -9.88
CA LEU A 118 -12.56 -8.92 -10.47
C LEU A 118 -11.96 -10.22 -9.98
N VAL A 119 -11.93 -10.44 -8.66
CA VAL A 119 -11.38 -11.66 -8.05
C VAL A 119 -12.11 -12.90 -8.56
N GLN A 120 -13.44 -12.86 -8.67
CA GLN A 120 -14.22 -13.99 -9.16
C GLN A 120 -13.92 -14.32 -10.64
N LEU A 121 -13.86 -13.30 -11.51
CA LEU A 121 -13.53 -13.49 -12.93
C LEU A 121 -12.10 -13.99 -13.11
N GLU A 122 -11.14 -13.42 -12.39
CA GLU A 122 -9.74 -13.85 -12.44
C GLU A 122 -9.59 -15.28 -11.92
N ALA A 123 -10.23 -15.64 -10.80
CA ALA A 123 -10.17 -17.01 -10.26
C ALA A 123 -10.71 -18.04 -11.28
N THR A 124 -11.86 -17.76 -11.92
CA THR A 124 -12.41 -18.63 -12.96
C THR A 124 -11.45 -18.78 -14.14
N ARG A 125 -10.82 -17.67 -14.57
CA ARG A 125 -9.84 -17.71 -15.66
C ARG A 125 -8.61 -18.51 -15.29
N GLU A 126 -8.05 -18.33 -14.08
CA GLU A 126 -6.88 -19.07 -13.60
C GLU A 126 -7.15 -20.57 -13.53
N GLU A 127 -8.33 -20.97 -13.05
CA GLU A 127 -8.73 -22.38 -13.01
C GLU A 127 -8.73 -23.02 -14.41
N LEU A 128 -9.23 -22.30 -15.42
CA LEU A 128 -9.24 -22.78 -16.81
C LEU A 128 -7.85 -22.80 -17.44
N ILE A 129 -6.98 -21.83 -17.14
CA ILE A 129 -5.62 -21.76 -17.68
C ILE A 129 -4.79 -22.95 -17.16
N GLY A 130 -4.88 -23.26 -15.87
CA GLY A 130 -4.14 -24.34 -15.25
C GLY A 130 -2.63 -24.09 -15.20
N PHE A 131 -1.83 -25.16 -15.35
CA PHE A 131 -0.38 -25.07 -15.17
C PHE A 131 0.32 -24.61 -16.46
N THR A 132 1.13 -23.55 -16.36
CA THR A 132 1.84 -22.91 -17.48
C THR A 132 3.35 -22.79 -17.22
N SER A 133 4.12 -22.40 -18.25
CA SER A 133 5.55 -22.13 -18.12
C SER A 133 5.85 -21.04 -17.08
N GLU A 134 4.99 -20.00 -16.99
CA GLU A 134 5.10 -18.95 -15.99
C GLU A 134 4.83 -19.49 -14.57
N ALA A 135 3.80 -20.34 -14.40
CA ALA A 135 3.48 -20.96 -13.11
C ALA A 135 4.62 -21.89 -12.63
N TYR A 136 5.18 -22.68 -13.54
CA TYR A 136 6.38 -23.48 -13.25
C TYR A 136 7.55 -22.60 -12.80
N ALA A 137 7.89 -21.58 -13.59
CA ALA A 137 8.98 -20.67 -13.26
C ALA A 137 8.76 -19.99 -11.91
N ALA A 138 7.54 -19.50 -11.63
CA ALA A 138 7.17 -18.88 -10.37
C ALA A 138 7.34 -19.83 -9.17
N ARG A 139 6.95 -21.11 -9.31
CA ARG A 139 7.16 -22.09 -8.25
C ARG A 139 8.67 -22.34 -8.01
N ARG A 140 9.44 -22.57 -9.06
CA ARG A 140 10.89 -22.84 -8.96
C ARG A 140 11.68 -21.63 -8.45
N ILE A 141 11.29 -20.41 -8.84
CA ILE A 141 11.96 -19.21 -8.32
C ILE A 141 11.64 -18.97 -6.84
N ASN A 142 10.44 -19.30 -6.36
CA ASN A 142 10.12 -19.23 -4.94
C ASN A 142 10.98 -20.21 -4.12
N GLU A 143 11.18 -21.43 -4.59
CA GLU A 143 12.07 -22.39 -3.93
C GLU A 143 13.54 -21.86 -3.92
N HIS A 144 14.01 -21.33 -5.06
CA HIS A 144 15.34 -20.74 -5.16
C HIS A 144 15.49 -19.47 -4.29
N TYR A 145 14.43 -18.68 -4.16
CA TYR A 145 14.38 -17.55 -3.26
C TYR A 145 14.60 -18.00 -1.81
N ILE A 146 13.88 -19.02 -1.35
CA ILE A 146 14.05 -19.57 0.00
C ILE A 146 15.48 -20.08 0.20
N TYR A 147 16.01 -20.87 -0.74
CA TYR A 147 17.40 -21.33 -0.72
C TYR A 147 18.38 -20.16 -0.54
N ASN A 148 18.18 -19.06 -1.29
CA ASN A 148 19.05 -17.89 -1.21
C ASN A 148 18.84 -17.04 0.06
N ALA A 149 17.66 -17.09 0.68
CA ALA A 149 17.38 -16.34 1.90
C ALA A 149 18.00 -17.00 3.14
N LEU A 150 18.07 -18.34 3.18
CA LEU A 150 18.49 -19.08 4.36
C LEU A 150 20.01 -19.04 4.54
N ARG A 151 20.43 -18.73 5.76
CA ARG A 151 21.83 -18.65 6.19
C ARG A 151 22.00 -19.37 7.54
N ASN A 152 23.22 -19.85 7.77
CA ASN A 152 23.64 -20.31 9.09
C ASN A 152 24.00 -19.11 10.01
N GLU A 153 24.41 -19.35 11.22
CA GLU A 153 24.75 -18.30 12.19
C GLU A 153 25.93 -17.43 11.71
N GLU A 154 26.86 -18.00 10.98
CA GLU A 154 28.03 -17.33 10.39
C GLU A 154 27.64 -16.45 9.18
N GLY A 155 26.44 -16.64 8.63
CA GLY A 155 25.93 -15.89 7.47
C GLY A 155 26.22 -16.54 6.13
N GLU A 156 26.73 -17.79 6.13
CA GLU A 156 26.91 -18.61 4.94
C GLU A 156 25.59 -19.27 4.52
N ARG A 157 25.54 -19.88 3.32
CA ARG A 157 24.36 -20.63 2.89
C ARG A 157 24.05 -21.77 3.83
N PHE A 158 22.79 -21.90 4.21
CA PHE A 158 22.36 -22.92 5.18
C PHE A 158 22.48 -24.34 4.62
N PHE A 159 22.25 -24.50 3.32
CA PHE A 159 22.40 -25.75 2.57
C PHE A 159 23.36 -25.56 1.39
N SER A 160 24.04 -26.63 0.97
CA SER A 160 24.55 -26.68 -0.40
C SER A 160 23.36 -26.71 -1.40
N TYR A 161 23.60 -26.40 -2.67
CA TYR A 161 22.51 -26.45 -3.65
C TYR A 161 21.96 -27.88 -3.85
N ASP A 162 22.83 -28.86 -3.85
CA ASP A 162 22.46 -30.27 -4.02
C ASP A 162 21.68 -30.78 -2.81
N ASP A 163 22.14 -30.50 -1.59
CA ASP A 163 21.43 -30.86 -0.35
C ASP A 163 20.02 -30.23 -0.31
N PHE A 164 19.88 -28.98 -0.80
CA PHE A 164 18.58 -28.32 -0.85
C PHE A 164 17.63 -28.97 -1.87
N GLN A 165 18.16 -29.39 -3.03
CA GLN A 165 17.37 -30.11 -4.04
C GLN A 165 16.91 -31.49 -3.60
N ASP A 166 17.71 -32.14 -2.76
CA ASP A 166 17.43 -33.49 -2.21
C ASP A 166 16.53 -33.46 -0.96
N LEU A 167 16.14 -32.24 -0.49
CA LEU A 167 15.21 -32.12 0.63
C LEU A 167 13.83 -32.68 0.26
N GLU A 168 13.25 -33.44 1.19
CA GLU A 168 11.88 -33.88 1.10
C GLU A 168 10.92 -32.68 0.98
N GLU A 169 9.86 -32.78 0.18
CA GLU A 169 8.87 -31.73 -0.07
C GLU A 169 8.29 -31.17 1.25
N ARG A 170 8.09 -32.01 2.26
CA ARG A 170 7.66 -31.60 3.59
C ARG A 170 8.64 -30.63 4.24
N ARG A 171 9.95 -30.87 4.16
CA ARG A 171 10.98 -30.01 4.74
C ARG A 171 11.10 -28.68 4.00
N ILE A 172 10.97 -28.71 2.69
CA ILE A 172 10.87 -27.48 1.87
C ILE A 172 9.65 -26.67 2.30
N GLY A 173 8.49 -27.34 2.50
CA GLY A 173 7.28 -26.70 3.01
C GLY A 173 7.45 -26.06 4.39
N GLU A 174 8.16 -26.73 5.31
CA GLU A 174 8.50 -26.15 6.63
C GLU A 174 9.36 -24.89 6.51
N LEU A 175 10.37 -24.89 5.63
CA LEU A 175 11.24 -23.74 5.39
C LEU A 175 10.47 -22.56 4.75
N ILE A 176 9.60 -22.85 3.79
CA ILE A 176 8.70 -21.84 3.20
C ILE A 176 7.78 -21.25 4.26
N GLY A 177 7.19 -22.09 5.10
CA GLY A 177 6.33 -21.64 6.21
C GLY A 177 7.07 -20.76 7.21
N LEU A 178 8.30 -21.12 7.56
CA LEU A 178 9.17 -20.35 8.44
C LEU A 178 9.49 -18.97 7.85
N TYR A 179 9.86 -18.94 6.57
CA TYR A 179 10.13 -17.71 5.83
C TYR A 179 8.90 -16.82 5.79
N ASN A 180 7.75 -17.35 5.37
CA ASN A 180 6.51 -16.58 5.20
C ASN A 180 6.05 -16.00 6.55
N LYS A 181 6.07 -16.78 7.62
CA LYS A 181 5.75 -16.30 8.97
C LYS A 181 6.68 -15.16 9.42
N ASN A 182 7.98 -15.25 9.09
CA ASN A 182 8.90 -14.17 9.38
C ASN A 182 8.62 -12.93 8.51
N ALA A 183 8.30 -13.11 7.22
CA ALA A 183 8.02 -12.03 6.29
C ALA A 183 6.77 -11.21 6.66
N GLU A 184 5.79 -11.79 7.38
CA GLU A 184 4.61 -11.07 7.88
C GLU A 184 4.96 -9.87 8.76
N LYS A 185 6.10 -9.89 9.46
CA LYS A 185 6.57 -8.77 10.28
C LYS A 185 6.90 -7.53 9.45
N PHE A 186 7.32 -7.75 8.20
CA PHE A 186 7.82 -6.70 7.28
C PHE A 186 6.77 -6.23 6.27
N GLN A 187 5.49 -6.58 6.46
CA GLN A 187 4.42 -6.04 5.63
C GLN A 187 4.40 -4.52 5.67
N SER A 188 4.08 -3.89 4.55
CA SER A 188 4.03 -2.43 4.38
C SER A 188 3.25 -1.72 5.48
N ARG A 189 2.18 -2.32 6.01
CA ARG A 189 1.43 -1.78 7.15
C ARG A 189 2.31 -1.61 8.38
N ASN A 190 3.09 -2.63 8.75
CA ASN A 190 3.96 -2.58 9.92
C ASN A 190 5.11 -1.58 9.72
N LEU A 191 5.69 -1.51 8.51
CA LEU A 191 6.73 -0.55 8.16
C LEU A 191 6.21 0.90 8.23
N LYS A 192 4.97 1.15 7.79
CA LYS A 192 4.32 2.46 7.92
C LYS A 192 4.14 2.86 9.39
N HIS A 193 3.60 1.96 10.23
CA HIS A 193 3.47 2.22 11.67
C HIS A 193 4.83 2.45 12.35
N MET A 194 5.85 1.70 11.95
CA MET A 194 7.21 1.87 12.45
C MET A 194 7.76 3.25 12.09
N SER A 195 7.54 3.71 10.86
CA SER A 195 8.08 4.97 10.34
C SER A 195 7.51 6.24 11.00
N VAL A 196 6.34 6.15 11.65
CA VAL A 196 5.77 7.25 12.45
C VAL A 196 6.03 7.09 13.95
N SER A 197 6.66 5.98 14.37
CA SER A 197 6.93 5.71 15.79
C SER A 197 8.13 6.53 16.32
N PRO A 198 8.09 7.02 17.57
CA PRO A 198 9.15 7.86 18.13
C PRO A 198 10.55 7.24 18.10
N PHE A 199 10.67 5.92 18.30
CA PHE A 199 11.98 5.25 18.27
C PHE A 199 12.64 5.26 16.89
N TYR A 200 11.84 5.36 15.81
CA TYR A 200 12.35 5.52 14.46
C TYR A 200 12.56 6.98 14.10
N THR A 201 11.53 7.83 14.31
CA THR A 201 11.57 9.24 13.90
C THR A 201 12.69 10.03 14.57
N ASN A 202 13.00 9.73 15.84
CA ASN A 202 14.12 10.37 16.55
C ASN A 202 15.49 10.11 15.87
N LEU A 203 15.70 8.90 15.35
CA LEU A 203 16.92 8.59 14.60
C LEU A 203 16.86 9.15 13.17
N PHE A 204 15.69 9.07 12.55
CA PHE A 204 15.48 9.49 11.17
C PHE A 204 15.73 11.00 10.99
N TYR A 205 15.27 11.84 11.93
CA TYR A 205 15.49 13.28 11.84
C TYR A 205 16.96 13.68 11.99
N LEU A 206 17.79 12.85 12.63
CA LEU A 206 19.22 13.10 12.79
C LEU A 206 20.05 12.78 11.53
N CYS A 207 19.52 12.03 10.57
CA CYS A 207 20.27 11.60 9.39
C CYS A 207 20.10 12.53 8.17
N GLU A 208 19.39 13.65 8.29
CA GLU A 208 19.19 14.64 7.22
C GLU A 208 18.71 14.04 5.89
N ASP A 209 17.80 13.07 5.95
CA ASP A 209 17.27 12.31 4.81
C ASP A 209 18.32 11.50 4.02
N ASN A 210 19.45 11.21 4.65
CA ASN A 210 20.52 10.43 4.06
C ASN A 210 20.50 8.98 4.55
N ALA A 211 20.08 8.05 3.69
CA ALA A 211 19.97 6.63 4.01
C ALA A 211 21.34 5.98 4.32
N HIS A 212 22.43 6.46 3.71
CA HIS A 212 23.77 5.98 4.01
C HIS A 212 24.17 6.31 5.47
N VAL A 213 23.85 7.51 5.94
CA VAL A 213 24.08 7.92 7.33
C VAL A 213 23.21 7.12 8.29
N PHE A 214 21.92 6.91 7.92
CA PHE A 214 20.97 6.21 8.76
C PHE A 214 21.33 4.72 8.99
N TYR A 215 21.72 4.01 7.94
CA TYR A 215 22.02 2.57 8.00
C TYR A 215 23.51 2.24 8.09
N GLY A 216 24.41 3.21 7.91
CA GLY A 216 25.86 2.98 7.88
C GLY A 216 26.32 2.08 6.73
N LYS A 217 25.55 1.99 5.62
CA LYS A 217 25.80 1.11 4.48
C LYS A 217 25.68 1.89 3.17
N ALA A 218 26.39 1.42 2.12
CA ALA A 218 26.20 1.97 0.78
C ALA A 218 24.75 1.73 0.30
N LEU A 219 24.18 2.67 -0.45
CA LEU A 219 22.79 2.58 -0.93
C LEU A 219 22.48 1.28 -1.68
N VAL A 220 23.45 0.81 -2.49
CA VAL A 220 23.32 -0.44 -3.27
C VAL A 220 23.30 -1.71 -2.41
N GLN A 221 23.72 -1.63 -1.16
CA GLN A 221 23.74 -2.75 -0.21
C GLN A 221 22.51 -2.78 0.71
N LEU A 222 21.67 -1.73 0.65
CA LEU A 222 20.47 -1.69 1.46
C LEU A 222 19.49 -2.76 1.02
N SER A 223 18.89 -3.45 1.99
CA SER A 223 17.81 -4.39 1.74
C SER A 223 16.53 -3.66 1.34
N PHE A 224 15.61 -4.36 0.66
CA PHE A 224 14.32 -3.79 0.27
C PHE A 224 13.54 -3.24 1.47
N TYR A 225 13.55 -3.92 2.61
CA TYR A 225 12.91 -3.44 3.83
C TYR A 225 13.56 -2.15 4.37
N GLN A 226 14.88 -2.01 4.26
CA GLN A 226 15.59 -0.78 4.62
C GLN A 226 15.19 0.39 3.72
N VAL A 227 15.15 0.15 2.41
CA VAL A 227 14.75 1.17 1.43
C VAL A 227 13.30 1.57 1.61
N GLU A 228 12.40 0.60 1.78
CA GLU A 228 10.96 0.84 1.96
C GLU A 228 10.67 1.61 3.26
N LEU A 229 11.26 1.19 4.37
CA LEU A 229 11.10 1.89 5.66
C LEU A 229 11.63 3.32 5.59
N PHE A 230 12.78 3.52 4.97
CA PHE A 230 13.36 4.85 4.77
C PHE A 230 12.47 5.72 3.87
N GLY A 231 11.92 5.14 2.82
CA GLY A 231 10.94 5.79 1.94
C GLY A 231 9.70 6.26 2.69
N TYR A 232 9.13 5.43 3.56
CA TYR A 232 8.00 5.83 4.42
C TYR A 232 8.39 6.94 5.39
N GLY A 233 9.58 6.89 5.99
CA GLY A 233 10.09 7.98 6.84
C GLY A 233 10.11 9.32 6.12
N LYS A 234 10.64 9.36 4.89
CA LYS A 234 10.62 10.57 4.04
C LYS A 234 9.21 11.01 3.69
N TYR A 235 8.36 10.07 3.33
CA TYR A 235 6.98 10.34 2.94
C TYR A 235 6.19 11.04 4.06
N TYR A 236 6.20 10.49 5.28
CA TYR A 236 5.49 11.07 6.40
C TYR A 236 6.13 12.36 6.92
N LYS A 237 7.47 12.44 6.92
CA LYS A 237 8.17 13.70 7.24
C LYS A 237 7.74 14.82 6.30
N ASN A 238 7.71 14.55 4.99
CA ASN A 238 7.28 15.53 3.99
C ASN A 238 5.81 15.95 4.17
N MET A 239 4.92 15.03 4.52
CA MET A 239 3.54 15.37 4.84
C MET A 239 3.45 16.35 6.01
N ILE A 240 4.14 16.06 7.11
CA ILE A 240 4.12 16.88 8.31
C ILE A 240 4.74 18.26 8.02
N GLN A 241 5.87 18.31 7.33
CA GLN A 241 6.56 19.56 7.02
C GLN A 241 5.85 20.46 6.02
N ASN A 242 5.09 19.86 5.07
CA ASN A 242 4.32 20.62 4.07
C ASN A 242 2.90 20.94 4.53
N SER A 243 2.54 20.58 5.74
CA SER A 243 1.26 20.94 6.34
C SER A 243 1.37 22.31 7.03
N GLU A 244 0.41 23.22 6.82
CA GLU A 244 0.37 24.53 7.48
C GLU A 244 0.21 24.43 9.00
N LYS A 245 -0.49 23.41 9.46
CA LYS A 245 -0.70 23.12 10.88
C LYS A 245 -0.11 21.76 11.17
N ALA A 246 0.51 21.62 12.33
CA ALA A 246 0.93 20.31 12.80
C ALA A 246 -0.27 19.40 13.01
N PRO A 247 -0.22 18.12 12.56
CA PRO A 247 -1.27 17.17 12.86
C PRO A 247 -1.36 16.95 14.38
N PRO A 248 -2.56 16.71 14.94
CA PRO A 248 -2.71 16.27 16.32
C PRO A 248 -1.91 14.97 16.59
N ASP A 249 -1.37 14.81 17.79
CA ASP A 249 -0.51 13.67 18.15
C ASP A 249 -1.17 12.31 17.89
N GLU A 250 -2.51 12.21 18.13
CA GLU A 250 -3.28 10.99 17.86
C GLU A 250 -3.34 10.65 16.36
N ILE A 251 -3.28 11.65 15.49
CA ILE A 251 -3.26 11.50 14.03
C ILE A 251 -1.83 11.25 13.57
N ALA A 252 -0.86 11.97 14.09
CA ALA A 252 0.55 11.84 13.74
C ALA A 252 1.13 10.45 14.05
N SER A 253 0.58 9.75 15.06
CA SER A 253 1.00 8.41 15.47
C SER A 253 0.38 7.27 14.65
N ASP A 254 -0.62 7.56 13.81
CA ASP A 254 -1.30 6.59 12.96
C ASP A 254 -1.08 6.93 11.47
N PRO A 255 -0.35 6.07 10.72
CA PRO A 255 0.03 6.37 9.35
C PRO A 255 -1.16 6.51 8.39
N GLU A 256 -2.24 5.76 8.60
CA GLU A 256 -3.43 5.81 7.74
C GLU A 256 -4.23 7.10 8.02
N ARG A 257 -4.45 7.43 9.30
CA ARG A 257 -5.10 8.68 9.70
C ARG A 257 -4.30 9.92 9.29
N LEU A 258 -2.96 9.84 9.33
CA LEU A 258 -2.10 10.94 8.91
C LEU A 258 -2.26 11.23 7.41
N VAL A 259 -2.31 10.19 6.57
CA VAL A 259 -2.56 10.34 5.13
C VAL A 259 -3.94 10.92 4.87
N GLU A 260 -4.98 10.37 5.48
CA GLU A 260 -6.36 10.84 5.33
C GLU A 260 -6.51 12.32 5.77
N TRP A 261 -5.88 12.68 6.87
CA TRP A 261 -5.89 14.05 7.38
C TRP A 261 -5.18 15.01 6.40
N PHE A 262 -4.01 14.63 5.90
CA PHE A 262 -3.23 15.44 4.95
C PHE A 262 -4.00 15.65 3.64
N GLU A 263 -4.51 14.58 3.03
CA GLU A 263 -5.25 14.63 1.76
C GLU A 263 -6.56 15.44 1.91
N SER A 264 -7.29 15.26 3.00
CA SER A 264 -8.52 16.02 3.25
C SER A 264 -8.23 17.50 3.50
N THR A 265 -7.18 17.84 4.23
CA THR A 265 -6.79 19.23 4.48
C THR A 265 -6.35 19.90 3.17
N LYS A 266 -5.57 19.21 2.34
CA LYS A 266 -5.14 19.70 1.03
C LYS A 266 -6.32 19.91 0.08
N SER A 267 -7.24 18.94 -0.01
CA SER A 267 -8.42 19.05 -0.87
C SER A 267 -9.35 20.18 -0.45
N ALA A 268 -9.55 20.37 0.86
CA ALA A 268 -10.33 21.48 1.40
C ALA A 268 -9.71 22.83 1.04
N ARG A 269 -8.39 22.94 1.11
CA ARG A 269 -7.66 24.14 0.73
C ARG A 269 -7.77 24.45 -0.75
N GLU A 270 -7.57 23.48 -1.64
CA GLU A 270 -7.73 23.67 -3.09
C GLU A 270 -9.12 24.19 -3.46
N VAL A 271 -10.17 23.78 -2.74
CA VAL A 271 -11.53 24.30 -2.92
C VAL A 271 -11.64 25.74 -2.45
N LEU A 272 -11.04 26.10 -1.31
CA LEU A 272 -11.03 27.46 -0.78
C LEU A 272 -10.24 28.42 -1.69
N ASP A 273 -9.03 28.03 -2.11
CA ASP A 273 -8.16 28.84 -2.98
C ASP A 273 -8.80 29.10 -4.36
N LYS A 274 -9.55 28.13 -4.89
CA LYS A 274 -10.34 28.35 -6.15
C LYS A 274 -11.45 29.34 -5.94
N SER A 275 -12.13 29.33 -4.79
CA SER A 275 -13.20 30.26 -4.48
C SER A 275 -12.70 31.71 -4.29
N ASP A 276 -11.51 31.89 -3.71
CA ASP A 276 -10.90 33.21 -3.52
C ASP A 276 -10.35 33.81 -4.82
N ASN A 277 -9.90 32.98 -5.77
CA ASN A 277 -9.38 33.42 -7.07
C ASN A 277 -10.47 33.82 -8.08
N GLU A 278 -11.73 33.49 -7.84
CA GLU A 278 -12.85 33.94 -8.70
C GLU A 278 -13.28 35.42 -8.51
N GLY A 279 -12.49 36.19 -7.76
CA GLY A 279 -12.48 37.64 -7.78
C GLY A 279 -13.71 38.36 -7.20
N LYS A 280 -14.51 37.70 -6.36
CA LYS A 280 -15.58 38.30 -5.59
C LYS A 280 -15.25 38.31 -4.10
N PRO A 281 -14.99 39.49 -3.49
CA PRO A 281 -14.85 39.58 -2.05
C PRO A 281 -16.15 39.12 -1.40
N GLY A 282 -16.14 37.99 -0.67
CA GLY A 282 -17.27 37.45 0.07
C GLY A 282 -17.95 36.22 -0.54
N ALA A 283 -17.38 35.59 -1.55
CA ALA A 283 -17.90 34.32 -2.06
C ALA A 283 -17.69 33.21 -1.01
N ALA A 284 -18.72 32.97 -0.19
CA ALA A 284 -18.74 31.89 0.78
C ALA A 284 -18.80 30.55 0.03
N THR A 285 -17.82 29.70 0.22
CA THR A 285 -17.84 28.32 -0.32
C THR A 285 -18.84 27.52 0.48
N SER A 286 -19.91 27.04 -0.14
CA SER A 286 -20.90 26.20 0.53
C SER A 286 -20.50 24.72 0.40
N LEU A 287 -20.20 24.07 1.52
CA LEU A 287 -20.01 22.63 1.59
C LEU A 287 -21.39 21.98 1.81
N VAL A 288 -22.04 21.60 0.70
CA VAL A 288 -23.36 20.94 0.75
C VAL A 288 -23.19 19.50 1.20
N GLY A 289 -23.90 19.10 2.27
CA GLY A 289 -23.86 17.74 2.82
C GLY A 289 -22.78 17.50 3.88
N ALA A 290 -21.95 18.49 4.22
CA ALA A 290 -20.95 18.35 5.27
C ALA A 290 -21.62 18.29 6.67
N THR A 291 -21.18 17.33 7.49
CA THR A 291 -21.57 17.23 8.90
C THR A 291 -20.67 18.11 9.78
N LYS A 292 -21.06 18.31 11.06
CA LYS A 292 -20.18 19.01 12.03
C LYS A 292 -18.85 18.29 12.25
N GLN A 293 -18.84 16.96 12.12
CA GLN A 293 -17.62 16.15 12.23
C GLN A 293 -16.71 16.38 11.04
N ASP A 294 -17.27 16.48 9.83
CA ASP A 294 -16.50 16.81 8.61
C ASP A 294 -15.86 18.20 8.74
N LEU A 295 -16.59 19.21 9.20
CA LEU A 295 -16.07 20.56 9.42
C LEU A 295 -14.94 20.59 10.45
N LYS A 296 -15.07 19.84 11.55
CA LYS A 296 -14.04 19.74 12.58
C LYS A 296 -12.78 19.04 12.04
N ARG A 297 -12.98 17.94 11.27
CA ARG A 297 -11.90 17.18 10.62
C ARG A 297 -11.12 18.05 9.62
N LEU A 298 -11.81 18.95 8.91
CA LEU A 298 -11.22 19.86 7.93
C LEU A 298 -10.64 21.14 8.58
N GLY A 299 -10.75 21.32 9.90
CA GLY A 299 -10.31 22.53 10.59
C GLY A 299 -11.14 23.78 10.27
N LEU A 300 -12.36 23.59 9.75
CA LEU A 300 -13.30 24.63 9.35
C LEU A 300 -14.39 24.89 10.43
N ASP A 301 -14.19 24.45 11.65
CA ASP A 301 -15.15 24.55 12.77
C ASP A 301 -15.10 25.89 13.51
N ASN A 302 -14.44 26.90 12.95
CA ASN A 302 -14.40 28.22 13.56
C ASN A 302 -15.79 28.90 13.46
N PRO A 303 -16.48 29.17 14.60
CA PRO A 303 -17.83 29.70 14.61
C PRO A 303 -17.97 31.10 14.02
N GLN A 304 -16.85 31.84 13.83
CA GLN A 304 -16.87 33.18 13.26
C GLN A 304 -17.02 33.18 11.73
N ASN A 305 -16.67 32.06 11.05
CA ASN A 305 -16.65 31.99 9.58
C ASN A 305 -17.60 30.95 8.99
N THR A 306 -18.39 30.22 9.81
CA THR A 306 -19.31 29.19 9.33
C THR A 306 -20.75 29.54 9.59
N ILE A 307 -21.57 29.56 8.54
CA ILE A 307 -23.02 29.74 8.63
C ILE A 307 -23.70 28.38 8.47
N ASN A 308 -24.45 27.96 9.51
CA ASN A 308 -25.21 26.71 9.43
C ASN A 308 -26.52 26.98 8.71
N LEU A 309 -26.58 26.66 7.41
CA LEU A 309 -27.77 26.88 6.56
C LEU A 309 -29.02 26.11 7.07
N ALA A 310 -28.85 24.90 7.63
CA ALA A 310 -29.95 24.11 8.16
C ALA A 310 -30.57 24.79 9.39
N LYS A 311 -29.74 25.36 10.28
CA LYS A 311 -30.25 26.15 11.45
C LYS A 311 -30.95 27.41 10.99
N LYS A 312 -30.42 28.13 10.02
CA LYS A 312 -31.04 29.31 9.43
C LYS A 312 -32.34 28.99 8.69
N ALA A 313 -32.39 27.85 7.99
CA ALA A 313 -33.66 27.39 7.39
C ALA A 313 -34.70 27.03 8.44
N ALA A 314 -34.32 26.37 9.53
CA ALA A 314 -35.22 26.05 10.63
C ALA A 314 -35.77 27.32 11.31
N GLU A 315 -34.93 28.36 11.49
CA GLU A 315 -35.34 29.67 12.02
C GLU A 315 -36.37 30.42 11.12
N LYS A 316 -36.39 30.09 9.83
CA LYS A 316 -37.28 30.69 8.80
C LYS A 316 -38.42 29.75 8.32
N GLY A 317 -38.78 28.74 9.08
CA GLY A 317 -39.92 27.86 8.75
C GLY A 317 -39.56 26.73 7.79
N GLY A 318 -38.30 26.31 7.72
CA GLY A 318 -37.83 25.10 7.02
C GLY A 318 -37.35 25.31 5.58
N LYS A 319 -37.44 26.52 5.02
CA LYS A 319 -36.95 26.84 3.67
C LYS A 319 -36.20 28.17 3.64
N LEU A 320 -35.12 28.24 2.91
CA LEU A 320 -34.40 29.47 2.59
C LEU A 320 -34.76 29.88 1.16
N SER A 321 -35.13 31.14 0.94
CA SER A 321 -35.31 31.69 -0.41
C SER A 321 -33.98 32.04 -1.03
N MET A 322 -33.95 32.23 -2.35
CA MET A 322 -32.76 32.70 -3.08
C MET A 322 -32.26 34.05 -2.54
N GLU A 323 -33.18 34.97 -2.16
CA GLU A 323 -32.84 36.25 -1.53
C GLU A 323 -32.18 36.08 -0.15
N ASP A 324 -32.58 35.07 0.61
CA ASP A 324 -31.96 34.75 1.89
C ASP A 324 -30.56 34.24 1.73
N LEU A 325 -30.31 33.39 0.70
CA LEU A 325 -28.98 32.89 0.34
C LEU A 325 -28.07 34.02 -0.12
N VAL A 326 -28.55 34.92 -0.95
CA VAL A 326 -27.81 36.11 -1.44
C VAL A 326 -27.41 37.03 -0.26
N LYS A 327 -28.34 37.28 0.71
CA LYS A 327 -28.01 38.08 1.90
C LYS A 327 -27.03 37.40 2.83
N LEU A 328 -27.07 36.06 2.94
CA LEU A 328 -26.14 35.28 3.76
C LEU A 328 -24.72 35.26 3.15
N HIS A 329 -24.60 35.42 1.84
CA HIS A 329 -23.34 35.51 1.12
C HIS A 329 -22.76 36.94 1.06
N GLY A 330 -23.38 37.92 1.71
CA GLY A 330 -22.87 39.30 1.75
C GLY A 330 -22.89 40.01 0.39
N ILE A 331 -23.66 39.52 -0.55
CA ILE A 331 -23.91 40.18 -1.86
C ILE A 331 -25.13 41.06 -1.66
N SER A 332 -24.88 42.34 -1.35
CA SER A 332 -25.92 43.41 -1.35
C SER A 332 -25.87 44.18 -2.61
#